data_2ac63488aa611a2dedb71b3e746e01be
#
_entry.id   2ac63488aa611a2dedb71b3e746e01be
#
_cell.length_a   1.000
_cell.length_b   1.000
_cell.length_c   1.000
_cell.angle_alpha   90.00
_cell.angle_beta   90.00
_cell.angle_gamma   90.00
#
_symmetry.space_group_name_H-M   'P 1'
#
loop_
_entity.id
_entity.type
_entity.pdbx_description
1 polymer ?
#
loop_
_entity_poly.entity_id
_entity_poly.type
_entity_poly.pdbx_seq_one_letter_code
_entity_poly.pdbx_strand_id
1 'polypeptide(L)'
;MKINRSIRVAAIVVTATIALGLAACSQFEPRDKRFYYRALWNFALREDLAELDSEFNGVDFGHSNLYENLLLTGGTDVPAIEDRARKETLAFIASKPTLNPNEEAIAPTYMKLAWRAQNTFDEAHALHRATYDIMVSNEPEKERAIRDVLAFYQESAYAITAKRLDHRQLDQFPYSKTFRTRFPLFNATIWSYHYLQVAVYDPLQAARDLAAKTRAMRPILATYRCYLAQPPVEWTFMPLTAELSPVFAARYPEIANIFDNLHMLHDNISDILASEQVPTWDAKRTEIYRIVNAYYLASADGKNPMVVNDQEHHH
;
A
#
# COMPACT_ATOMS: atom_id res chain seq x y z
N MET A 1 -5.19 69.70 2.80
CA MET A 1 -5.55 68.42 3.40
C MET A 1 -4.45 67.43 3.06
N LYS A 2 -3.50 67.18 3.98
CA LYS A 2 -2.35 66.28 3.77
C LYS A 2 -2.79 64.87 4.21
N ILE A 3 -3.14 64.03 3.27
CA ILE A 3 -3.44 62.63 3.56
C ILE A 3 -2.10 61.91 3.77
N ASN A 4 -2.00 61.29 4.91
CA ASN A 4 -0.83 60.71 5.52
C ASN A 4 -0.24 59.59 4.64
N ARG A 5 0.95 59.80 4.08
CA ARG A 5 1.66 58.83 3.22
C ARG A 5 1.95 57.50 3.94
N SER A 6 2.00 57.50 5.27
CA SER A 6 2.29 56.33 6.10
C SER A 6 1.18 55.27 6.07
N ILE A 7 -0.10 55.66 5.89
CA ILE A 7 -1.23 54.74 5.85
C ILE A 7 -1.25 53.94 4.54
N ARG A 8 -0.78 54.52 3.42
CA ARG A 8 -0.74 53.84 2.12
C ARG A 8 0.35 52.79 2.02
N VAL A 9 1.49 52.96 2.72
CA VAL A 9 2.59 52.01 2.72
C VAL A 9 2.22 50.77 3.59
N ALA A 10 1.56 51.02 4.73
CA ALA A 10 1.12 49.91 5.60
C ALA A 10 0.05 49.02 4.94
N ALA A 11 -0.88 49.64 4.18
CA ALA A 11 -1.92 48.90 3.47
C ALA A 11 -1.36 48.03 2.32
N ILE A 12 -0.32 48.51 1.62
CA ILE A 12 0.31 47.77 0.53
C ILE A 12 1.13 46.58 1.06
N VAL A 13 1.82 46.75 2.20
CA VAL A 13 2.62 45.68 2.80
C VAL A 13 1.72 44.56 3.37
N VAL A 14 0.61 44.92 4.02
CA VAL A 14 -0.35 43.93 4.56
C VAL A 14 -1.04 43.14 3.43
N THR A 15 -1.43 43.79 2.34
CA THR A 15 -2.03 43.14 1.17
C THR A 15 -1.04 42.21 0.45
N ALA A 16 0.23 42.61 0.34
CA ALA A 16 1.25 41.75 -0.27
C ALA A 16 1.57 40.51 0.57
N THR A 17 1.60 40.66 1.90
CA THR A 17 1.86 39.54 2.80
C THR A 17 0.70 38.55 2.83
N ILE A 18 -0.56 39.00 2.78
CA ILE A 18 -1.73 38.16 2.68
C ILE A 18 -1.80 37.43 1.33
N ALA A 19 -1.45 38.11 0.24
CA ALA A 19 -1.42 37.52 -1.10
C ALA A 19 -0.32 36.45 -1.23
N LEU A 20 0.85 36.63 -0.63
CA LEU A 20 1.93 35.65 -0.59
C LEU A 20 1.54 34.43 0.30
N GLY A 21 0.88 34.67 1.42
CA GLY A 21 0.37 33.58 2.29
C GLY A 21 -0.71 32.73 1.61
N LEU A 22 -1.61 33.35 0.84
CA LEU A 22 -2.64 32.65 0.08
C LEU A 22 -2.07 31.93 -1.15
N ALA A 23 -1.03 32.48 -1.80
CA ALA A 23 -0.36 31.78 -2.90
C ALA A 23 0.43 30.54 -2.43
N ALA A 24 1.02 30.58 -1.23
CA ALA A 24 1.68 29.43 -0.64
C ALA A 24 0.68 28.32 -0.26
N CYS A 25 -0.53 28.68 0.21
CA CYS A 25 -1.60 27.70 0.48
C CYS A 25 -2.22 27.10 -0.79
N SER A 26 -2.16 27.82 -1.93
CA SER A 26 -2.74 27.33 -3.20
C SER A 26 -1.84 26.33 -3.94
N GLN A 27 -0.59 26.15 -3.51
CA GLN A 27 0.33 25.14 -4.07
C GLN A 27 0.18 23.75 -3.42
N PHE A 28 -0.57 23.64 -2.33
CA PHE A 28 -0.95 22.36 -1.76
C PHE A 28 -2.11 21.78 -2.58
N GLU A 29 -1.81 20.96 -3.56
CA GLU A 29 -2.86 20.13 -4.16
C GLU A 29 -3.34 19.14 -3.09
N PRO A 30 -4.66 19.04 -2.86
CA PRO A 30 -5.19 18.03 -1.96
C PRO A 30 -4.70 16.65 -2.40
N ARG A 31 -4.17 15.86 -1.46
CA ARG A 31 -3.64 14.50 -1.67
C ARG A 31 -4.62 13.60 -2.43
N ASP A 32 -5.90 13.74 -2.17
CA ASP A 32 -7.01 13.02 -2.80
C ASP A 32 -7.19 13.29 -4.29
N LYS A 33 -6.66 14.38 -4.85
CA LYS A 33 -6.71 14.65 -6.29
C LYS A 33 -5.75 13.79 -7.11
N ARG A 34 -4.68 13.27 -6.49
CA ARG A 34 -3.68 12.42 -7.13
C ARG A 34 -3.85 10.96 -6.79
N PHE A 35 -4.49 10.65 -5.68
CA PHE A 35 -4.57 9.31 -5.11
C PHE A 35 -5.57 8.41 -5.82
N TYR A 36 -6.69 8.95 -6.29
CA TYR A 36 -7.74 8.17 -6.95
C TYR A 36 -8.00 8.66 -8.37
N TYR A 37 -7.97 7.72 -9.33
CA TYR A 37 -8.53 7.94 -10.65
C TYR A 37 -10.05 8.10 -10.53
N ARG A 38 -10.60 9.25 -10.98
CA ARG A 38 -12.02 9.56 -10.82
C ARG A 38 -12.84 8.91 -11.92
N ALA A 39 -13.73 8.02 -11.53
CA ALA A 39 -14.64 7.32 -12.44
C ALA A 39 -15.97 6.97 -11.75
N LEU A 40 -16.97 6.58 -12.55
CA LEU A 40 -18.29 6.20 -12.04
C LEU A 40 -18.28 4.86 -11.27
N TRP A 41 -17.27 4.04 -11.47
CA TRP A 41 -17.09 2.76 -10.78
C TRP A 41 -16.38 2.88 -9.42
N ASN A 42 -15.87 4.06 -9.06
CA ASN A 42 -15.26 4.25 -7.74
C ASN A 42 -16.23 3.82 -6.64
N PHE A 43 -15.71 3.05 -5.67
CA PHE A 43 -16.42 2.49 -4.52
C PHE A 43 -17.40 1.35 -4.82
N ALA A 44 -17.44 0.80 -6.06
CA ALA A 44 -18.30 -0.31 -6.42
C ALA A 44 -18.07 -1.55 -5.53
N LEU A 45 -16.82 -1.83 -5.11
CA LEU A 45 -16.52 -2.90 -4.17
C LEU A 45 -17.28 -2.72 -2.85
N ARG A 46 -17.23 -1.52 -2.28
CA ARG A 46 -17.91 -1.18 -1.02
C ARG A 46 -19.42 -1.25 -1.12
N GLU A 47 -19.98 -0.75 -2.22
CA GLU A 47 -21.43 -0.69 -2.42
C GLU A 47 -22.00 -2.07 -2.70
N ASP A 48 -21.36 -2.86 -3.55
CA ASP A 48 -21.87 -4.12 -4.07
C ASP A 48 -21.42 -5.36 -3.29
N LEU A 49 -20.18 -5.34 -2.75
CA LEU A 49 -19.57 -6.46 -2.02
C LEU A 49 -18.97 -6.01 -0.67
N ALA A 50 -19.78 -5.35 0.15
CA ALA A 50 -19.36 -4.76 1.43
C ALA A 50 -18.64 -5.72 2.38
N GLU A 51 -18.95 -7.01 2.36
CA GLU A 51 -18.25 -8.02 3.16
C GLU A 51 -16.79 -8.17 2.71
N LEU A 52 -16.54 -8.21 1.39
CA LEU A 52 -15.21 -8.29 0.83
C LEU A 52 -14.43 -6.98 1.08
N ASP A 53 -15.07 -5.82 0.89
CA ASP A 53 -14.49 -4.49 1.18
C ASP A 53 -13.99 -4.40 2.62
N SER A 54 -14.78 -4.88 3.57
CA SER A 54 -14.42 -4.88 4.99
C SER A 54 -13.18 -5.73 5.29
N GLU A 55 -13.04 -6.89 4.66
CA GLU A 55 -11.85 -7.74 4.83
C GLU A 55 -10.59 -7.04 4.28
N PHE A 56 -10.69 -6.34 3.15
CA PHE A 56 -9.57 -5.56 2.60
C PHE A 56 -9.12 -4.41 3.50
N ASN A 57 -10.05 -3.72 4.14
CA ASN A 57 -9.71 -2.68 5.12
C ASN A 57 -8.88 -3.25 6.29
N GLY A 58 -9.09 -4.51 6.64
CA GLY A 58 -8.32 -5.24 7.65
C GLY A 58 -6.88 -5.55 7.22
N VAL A 59 -6.65 -5.77 5.93
CA VAL A 59 -5.31 -6.04 5.37
C VAL A 59 -4.37 -4.86 5.58
N ASP A 60 -4.82 -3.65 5.21
CA ASP A 60 -4.04 -2.42 5.34
C ASP A 60 -3.65 -2.15 6.80
N PHE A 61 -4.58 -2.38 7.75
CA PHE A 61 -4.29 -2.29 9.18
C PHE A 61 -3.15 -3.24 9.61
N GLY A 62 -3.14 -4.47 9.11
CA GLY A 62 -2.20 -5.51 9.55
C GLY A 62 -0.74 -5.15 9.32
N HIS A 63 -0.39 -4.62 8.15
CA HIS A 63 0.98 -4.23 7.83
C HIS A 63 1.44 -3.06 8.68
N SER A 64 0.65 -1.99 8.77
CA SER A 64 1.00 -0.80 9.54
C SER A 64 1.16 -1.13 11.02
N ASN A 65 0.25 -1.92 11.59
CA ASN A 65 0.33 -2.36 12.97
C ASN A 65 1.59 -3.19 13.25
N LEU A 66 1.96 -4.10 12.33
CA LEU A 66 3.21 -4.85 12.45
C LEU A 66 4.42 -3.94 12.48
N TYR A 67 4.54 -3.04 11.52
CA TYR A 67 5.72 -2.17 11.39
C TYR A 67 5.90 -1.28 12.61
N GLU A 68 4.83 -0.71 13.13
CA GLU A 68 4.87 0.09 14.36
C GLU A 68 5.32 -0.74 15.55
N ASN A 69 4.79 -1.95 15.73
CA ASN A 69 5.18 -2.84 16.82
C ASN A 69 6.66 -3.25 16.75
N LEU A 70 7.17 -3.57 15.56
CA LEU A 70 8.59 -3.91 15.37
C LEU A 70 9.51 -2.74 15.74
N LEU A 71 9.15 -1.51 15.37
CA LEU A 71 9.95 -0.31 15.66
C LEU A 71 9.90 0.09 17.12
N LEU A 72 8.72 0.08 17.76
CA LEU A 72 8.55 0.49 19.16
C LEU A 72 9.24 -0.47 20.15
N THR A 73 9.32 -1.74 19.82
CA THR A 73 9.91 -2.76 20.71
C THR A 73 11.34 -3.13 20.36
N GLY A 74 11.87 -2.59 19.26
CA GLY A 74 13.19 -2.97 18.74
C GLY A 74 13.28 -4.44 18.32
N GLY A 75 12.14 -5.11 18.17
CA GLY A 75 12.08 -6.53 17.80
C GLY A 75 12.59 -7.50 18.85
N THR A 76 12.73 -7.09 20.11
CA THR A 76 13.42 -7.89 21.16
C THR A 76 12.55 -8.97 21.78
N ASP A 77 11.26 -8.73 21.96
CA ASP A 77 10.31 -9.70 22.52
C ASP A 77 9.39 -10.24 21.43
N VAL A 78 9.93 -11.14 20.61
CA VAL A 78 9.26 -11.68 19.43
C VAL A 78 7.89 -12.31 19.74
N PRO A 79 7.74 -13.20 20.73
CA PRO A 79 6.43 -13.82 21.02
C PRO A 79 5.37 -12.79 21.44
N ALA A 80 5.73 -11.81 22.26
CA ALA A 80 4.79 -10.78 22.71
C ALA A 80 4.41 -9.83 21.59
N ILE A 81 5.34 -9.47 20.69
CA ILE A 81 5.07 -8.64 19.51
C ILE A 81 4.10 -9.38 18.58
N GLU A 82 4.40 -10.63 18.23
CA GLU A 82 3.60 -11.45 17.33
C GLU A 82 2.18 -11.64 17.86
N ASP A 83 2.04 -12.02 19.12
CA ASP A 83 0.74 -12.23 19.76
C ASP A 83 -0.10 -10.94 19.79
N ARG A 84 0.51 -9.83 20.19
CA ARG A 84 -0.18 -8.53 20.27
C ARG A 84 -0.60 -8.04 18.91
N ALA A 85 0.32 -7.90 17.96
CA ALA A 85 0.04 -7.37 16.63
C ALA A 85 -1.01 -8.23 15.90
N ARG A 86 -0.91 -9.57 16.03
CA ARG A 86 -1.91 -10.48 15.47
C ARG A 86 -3.28 -10.32 16.12
N LYS A 87 -3.37 -10.23 17.44
CA LYS A 87 -4.64 -10.02 18.16
C LYS A 87 -5.32 -8.71 17.76
N GLU A 88 -4.55 -7.63 17.71
CA GLU A 88 -5.05 -6.31 17.30
C GLU A 88 -5.58 -6.34 15.87
N THR A 89 -4.86 -6.97 14.96
CA THR A 89 -5.26 -7.12 13.57
C THR A 89 -6.55 -7.94 13.43
N LEU A 90 -6.63 -9.10 14.10
CA LEU A 90 -7.84 -9.93 14.08
C LEU A 90 -9.05 -9.21 14.70
N ALA A 91 -8.83 -8.42 15.77
CA ALA A 91 -9.88 -7.61 16.39
C ALA A 91 -10.38 -6.51 15.43
N PHE A 92 -9.46 -5.87 14.69
CA PHE A 92 -9.83 -4.88 13.69
C PHE A 92 -10.66 -5.49 12.56
N ILE A 93 -10.24 -6.63 12.00
CA ILE A 93 -11.00 -7.37 10.98
C ILE A 93 -12.39 -7.75 11.52
N ALA A 94 -12.47 -8.28 12.75
CA ALA A 94 -13.72 -8.68 13.37
C ALA A 94 -14.69 -7.51 13.60
N SER A 95 -14.19 -6.27 13.67
CA SER A 95 -15.03 -5.06 13.77
C SER A 95 -15.75 -4.70 12.47
N LYS A 96 -15.41 -5.38 11.36
CA LYS A 96 -15.95 -5.13 10.01
C LYS A 96 -15.79 -3.68 9.57
N PRO A 97 -14.57 -3.18 9.47
CA PRO A 97 -14.32 -1.79 9.14
C PRO A 97 -14.89 -1.42 7.76
N THR A 98 -15.58 -0.30 7.69
CA THR A 98 -16.20 0.21 6.44
C THR A 98 -15.34 1.27 5.75
N LEU A 99 -14.25 1.68 6.38
CA LEU A 99 -13.30 2.66 5.86
C LEU A 99 -11.89 2.09 5.92
N ASN A 100 -11.06 2.46 4.96
CA ASN A 100 -9.63 2.18 5.04
C ASN A 100 -9.07 2.87 6.29
N PRO A 101 -8.22 2.19 7.05
CA PRO A 101 -7.57 2.79 8.20
C PRO A 101 -6.63 3.92 7.75
N ASN A 102 -6.45 4.90 8.63
CA ASN A 102 -5.41 5.90 8.46
C ASN A 102 -4.08 5.29 8.94
N GLU A 103 -3.25 4.85 8.02
CA GLU A 103 -2.00 4.16 8.31
C GLU A 103 -1.01 5.06 9.05
N GLU A 104 -0.98 6.37 8.76
CA GLU A 104 -0.16 7.34 9.49
C GLU A 104 -0.54 7.43 10.98
N ALA A 105 -1.82 7.24 11.30
CA ALA A 105 -2.28 7.21 12.69
C ALA A 105 -1.97 5.89 13.39
N ILE A 106 -1.91 4.78 12.65
CA ILE A 106 -1.59 3.44 13.18
C ILE A 106 -0.08 3.31 13.39
N ALA A 107 0.72 3.76 12.40
CA ALA A 107 2.16 3.57 12.35
C ALA A 107 2.95 4.89 12.27
N PRO A 108 2.77 5.82 13.24
CA PRO A 108 3.42 7.14 13.20
C PRO A 108 4.95 7.06 13.29
N THR A 109 5.50 6.02 13.93
CA THR A 109 6.94 5.80 14.02
C THR A 109 7.50 5.31 12.69
N TYR A 110 6.81 4.38 12.03
CA TYR A 110 7.18 3.91 10.71
C TYR A 110 7.09 5.03 9.66
N MET A 111 6.07 5.89 9.74
CA MET A 111 5.96 7.06 8.87
C MET A 111 7.15 8.01 9.00
N LYS A 112 7.65 8.26 10.21
CA LYS A 112 8.86 9.06 10.41
C LYS A 112 10.12 8.37 9.87
N LEU A 113 10.16 7.04 9.91
CA LEU A 113 11.28 6.27 9.38
C LEU A 113 11.29 6.27 7.84
N ALA A 114 10.17 5.95 7.21
CA ALA A 114 10.12 5.54 5.81
C ALA A 114 8.85 6.00 5.07
N TRP A 115 8.45 7.27 5.20
CA TRP A 115 7.23 7.83 4.62
C TRP A 115 7.11 7.60 3.10
N ARG A 116 8.24 7.55 2.37
CA ARG A 116 8.23 7.26 0.92
C ARG A 116 7.82 5.82 0.63
N ALA A 117 8.29 4.87 1.44
CA ALA A 117 7.87 3.48 1.32
C ALA A 117 6.36 3.33 1.62
N GLN A 118 5.87 4.06 2.63
CA GLN A 118 4.43 4.09 2.91
C GLN A 118 3.62 4.65 1.73
N ASN A 119 4.04 5.77 1.13
CA ASN A 119 3.36 6.28 -0.07
C ASN A 119 3.37 5.29 -1.24
N THR A 120 4.43 4.50 -1.38
CA THR A 120 4.50 3.43 -2.39
C THR A 120 3.43 2.37 -2.13
N PHE A 121 3.23 1.96 -0.88
CA PHE A 121 2.18 1.02 -0.49
C PHE A 121 0.79 1.61 -0.73
N ASP A 122 0.55 2.81 -0.24
CA ASP A 122 -0.74 3.50 -0.36
C ASP A 122 -1.19 3.60 -1.82
N GLU A 123 -0.30 4.00 -2.73
CA GLU A 123 -0.64 4.15 -4.15
C GLU A 123 -0.85 2.81 -4.86
N ALA A 124 -0.06 1.78 -4.50
CA ALA A 124 -0.27 0.45 -5.05
C ALA A 124 -1.55 -0.21 -4.48
N HIS A 125 -1.90 0.03 -3.21
CA HIS A 125 -3.19 -0.38 -2.65
C HIS A 125 -4.36 0.37 -3.30
N ALA A 126 -4.19 1.66 -3.65
CA ALA A 126 -5.20 2.40 -4.41
C ALA A 126 -5.40 1.80 -5.82
N LEU A 127 -4.33 1.34 -6.48
CA LEU A 127 -4.45 0.60 -7.74
C LEU A 127 -5.19 -0.74 -7.56
N HIS A 128 -4.89 -1.50 -6.49
CA HIS A 128 -5.64 -2.70 -6.12
C HIS A 128 -7.13 -2.39 -5.97
N ARG A 129 -7.46 -1.36 -5.16
CA ARG A 129 -8.83 -0.94 -4.92
C ARG A 129 -9.55 -0.55 -6.21
N ALA A 130 -8.93 0.27 -7.04
CA ALA A 130 -9.50 0.66 -8.34
C ALA A 130 -9.74 -0.54 -9.26
N THR A 131 -8.82 -1.50 -9.26
CA THR A 131 -8.97 -2.73 -10.03
C THR A 131 -10.16 -3.57 -9.55
N TYR A 132 -10.37 -3.71 -8.25
CA TYR A 132 -11.56 -4.39 -7.70
C TYR A 132 -12.84 -3.65 -8.05
N ASP A 133 -12.88 -2.33 -7.91
CA ASP A 133 -14.04 -1.51 -8.25
C ASP A 133 -14.44 -1.71 -9.72
N ILE A 134 -13.48 -1.70 -10.65
CA ILE A 134 -13.72 -1.98 -12.07
C ILE A 134 -14.27 -3.39 -12.26
N MET A 135 -13.68 -4.42 -11.63
CA MET A 135 -14.12 -5.81 -11.78
C MET A 135 -15.52 -6.05 -11.20
N VAL A 136 -15.85 -5.37 -10.09
CA VAL A 136 -17.15 -5.48 -9.44
C VAL A 136 -18.22 -4.70 -10.20
N SER A 137 -17.91 -3.52 -10.69
CA SER A 137 -18.86 -2.63 -11.37
C SER A 137 -19.47 -3.19 -12.64
N ASN A 138 -20.48 -2.48 -13.15
CA ASN A 138 -21.09 -2.73 -14.47
C ASN A 138 -20.40 -1.93 -15.60
N GLU A 139 -19.12 -1.52 -15.40
CA GLU A 139 -18.33 -0.83 -16.42
C GLU A 139 -18.28 -1.69 -17.71
N PRO A 140 -18.79 -1.19 -18.84
CA PRO A 140 -18.84 -1.96 -20.09
C PRO A 140 -17.47 -2.11 -20.75
N GLU A 141 -16.56 -1.14 -20.55
CA GLU A 141 -15.23 -1.09 -21.16
C GLU A 141 -14.12 -1.39 -20.13
N LYS A 142 -14.24 -2.49 -19.40
CA LYS A 142 -13.31 -2.84 -18.31
C LYS A 142 -11.84 -2.82 -18.69
N GLU A 143 -11.49 -3.31 -19.89
CA GLU A 143 -10.11 -3.26 -20.37
C GLU A 143 -9.58 -1.85 -20.54
N ARG A 144 -10.43 -0.93 -21.00
CA ARG A 144 -10.08 0.48 -21.11
C ARG A 144 -9.92 1.09 -19.73
N ALA A 145 -10.88 0.87 -18.84
CA ALA A 145 -10.81 1.36 -17.46
C ALA A 145 -9.55 0.88 -16.74
N ILE A 146 -9.16 -0.39 -16.91
CA ILE A 146 -7.93 -0.95 -16.37
C ILE A 146 -6.68 -0.26 -16.94
N ARG A 147 -6.63 -0.03 -18.26
CA ARG A 147 -5.50 0.70 -18.88
C ARG A 147 -5.42 2.14 -18.39
N ASP A 148 -6.54 2.82 -18.26
CA ASP A 148 -6.59 4.23 -17.82
C ASP A 148 -6.10 4.36 -16.37
N VAL A 149 -6.52 3.46 -15.48
CA VAL A 149 -6.06 3.41 -14.08
C VAL A 149 -4.58 3.05 -13.98
N LEU A 150 -4.12 2.10 -14.79
CA LEU A 150 -2.69 1.73 -14.82
C LEU A 150 -1.84 2.92 -15.31
N ALA A 151 -2.25 3.61 -16.36
CA ALA A 151 -1.55 4.80 -16.85
C ALA A 151 -1.50 5.90 -15.78
N PHE A 152 -2.63 6.16 -15.12
CA PHE A 152 -2.69 7.12 -14.00
C PHE A 152 -1.74 6.74 -12.85
N TYR A 153 -1.71 5.47 -12.46
CA TYR A 153 -0.79 4.98 -11.44
C TYR A 153 0.68 5.17 -11.85
N GLN A 154 1.01 4.86 -13.11
CA GLN A 154 2.37 4.96 -13.64
C GLN A 154 2.91 6.41 -13.74
N GLU A 155 2.04 7.42 -13.70
CA GLU A 155 2.45 8.84 -13.61
C GLU A 155 2.96 9.22 -12.20
N SER A 156 2.71 8.39 -11.20
CA SER A 156 3.15 8.67 -9.84
C SER A 156 4.66 8.48 -9.66
N ALA A 157 5.24 9.34 -8.82
CA ALA A 157 6.63 9.20 -8.38
C ALA A 157 6.87 7.95 -7.49
N TYR A 158 5.81 7.33 -6.99
CA TYR A 158 5.84 6.17 -6.10
C TYR A 158 5.42 4.87 -6.79
N ALA A 159 5.21 4.91 -8.10
CA ALA A 159 4.77 3.75 -8.85
C ALA A 159 5.84 2.65 -8.89
N ILE A 160 5.44 1.44 -8.52
CA ILE A 160 6.23 0.23 -8.65
C ILE A 160 6.29 -0.18 -10.13
N THR A 161 7.42 -0.75 -10.56
CA THR A 161 7.59 -1.21 -11.94
C THR A 161 6.57 -2.31 -12.29
N ALA A 162 6.00 -2.21 -13.49
CA ALA A 162 5.16 -3.25 -14.08
C ALA A 162 5.98 -4.42 -14.68
N LYS A 163 7.31 -4.35 -14.62
CA LYS A 163 8.18 -5.46 -15.01
C LYS A 163 8.18 -6.51 -13.92
N ARG A 164 8.13 -7.78 -14.30
CA ARG A 164 8.35 -8.87 -13.36
C ARG A 164 9.77 -8.79 -12.82
N LEU A 165 9.90 -8.64 -11.51
CA LEU A 165 11.20 -8.67 -10.84
C LEU A 165 11.60 -10.11 -10.51
N ASP A 166 12.90 -10.38 -10.49
CA ASP A 166 13.41 -11.66 -9.98
C ASP A 166 13.49 -11.61 -8.46
N HIS A 167 12.42 -12.05 -7.82
CA HIS A 167 12.30 -12.09 -6.36
C HIS A 167 13.40 -12.91 -5.68
N ARG A 168 14.03 -13.86 -6.39
CA ARG A 168 15.16 -14.62 -5.86
C ARG A 168 16.39 -13.76 -5.63
N GLN A 169 16.60 -12.74 -6.46
CA GLN A 169 17.70 -11.78 -6.24
C GLN A 169 17.44 -10.92 -5.02
N LEU A 170 16.18 -10.53 -4.81
CA LEU A 170 15.76 -9.74 -3.65
C LEU A 170 15.75 -10.54 -2.34
N ASP A 171 15.73 -11.87 -2.43
CA ASP A 171 15.79 -12.78 -1.29
C ASP A 171 17.24 -13.17 -0.88
N GLN A 172 18.26 -12.52 -1.45
CA GLN A 172 19.68 -12.82 -1.20
C GLN A 172 20.38 -11.86 -0.25
N PHE A 173 19.66 -10.89 0.33
CA PHE A 173 20.24 -9.97 1.29
C PHE A 173 20.52 -10.68 2.62
N PRO A 174 21.52 -10.22 3.40
CA PRO A 174 21.87 -10.84 4.68
C PRO A 174 20.69 -10.93 5.67
N TYR A 175 19.73 -10.01 5.58
CA TYR A 175 18.54 -9.96 6.43
C TYR A 175 17.33 -10.69 5.83
N SER A 176 17.40 -11.15 4.59
CA SER A 176 16.29 -11.86 3.94
C SER A 176 15.85 -13.06 4.78
N LYS A 177 14.54 -13.33 4.80
CA LYS A 177 13.91 -14.40 5.59
C LYS A 177 13.88 -14.17 7.11
N THR A 178 14.40 -13.06 7.60
CA THR A 178 14.43 -12.77 9.05
C THR A 178 13.01 -12.71 9.62
N PHE A 179 12.10 -11.99 8.95
CA PHE A 179 10.72 -11.84 9.41
C PHE A 179 10.00 -13.19 9.47
N ARG A 180 9.97 -13.94 8.39
CA ARG A 180 9.29 -15.26 8.33
C ARG A 180 9.87 -16.29 9.31
N THR A 181 11.15 -16.17 9.65
CA THR A 181 11.83 -17.05 10.61
C THR A 181 11.51 -16.67 12.05
N ARG A 182 11.49 -15.38 12.35
CA ARG A 182 11.28 -14.88 13.71
C ARG A 182 9.80 -14.75 14.08
N PHE A 183 8.93 -14.45 13.11
CA PHE A 183 7.50 -14.19 13.27
C PHE A 183 6.64 -15.11 12.38
N PRO A 184 6.74 -16.45 12.52
CA PRO A 184 6.11 -17.39 11.58
C PRO A 184 4.59 -17.28 11.54
N LEU A 185 3.92 -17.08 12.68
CA LEU A 185 2.46 -16.94 12.74
C LEU A 185 2.01 -15.61 12.09
N PHE A 186 2.75 -14.53 12.31
CA PHE A 186 2.38 -13.25 11.72
C PHE A 186 2.67 -13.25 10.21
N ASN A 187 3.80 -13.81 9.78
CA ASN A 187 4.10 -14.01 8.37
C ASN A 187 2.97 -14.79 7.66
N ALA A 188 2.51 -15.89 8.26
CA ALA A 188 1.40 -16.67 7.71
C ALA A 188 0.05 -15.92 7.74
N THR A 189 -0.14 -15.00 8.68
CA THR A 189 -1.31 -14.10 8.70
C THR A 189 -1.23 -13.10 7.54
N ILE A 190 -0.05 -12.49 7.30
CA ILE A 190 0.20 -11.61 6.15
C ILE A 190 0.03 -12.37 4.83
N TRP A 191 0.53 -13.62 4.76
CA TRP A 191 0.30 -14.49 3.60
C TRP A 191 -1.19 -14.67 3.31
N SER A 192 -1.99 -14.86 4.35
CA SER A 192 -3.45 -15.02 4.22
C SER A 192 -4.12 -13.77 3.64
N TYR A 193 -3.62 -12.57 3.98
CA TYR A 193 -4.09 -11.32 3.38
C TYR A 193 -3.78 -11.25 1.88
N HIS A 194 -2.54 -11.56 1.51
CA HIS A 194 -2.13 -11.55 0.11
C HIS A 194 -2.87 -12.62 -0.70
N TYR A 195 -3.18 -13.78 -0.09
CA TYR A 195 -4.10 -14.74 -0.70
C TYR A 195 -5.43 -14.10 -1.06
N LEU A 196 -6.09 -13.41 -0.11
CA LEU A 196 -7.37 -12.75 -0.38
C LEU A 196 -7.23 -11.73 -1.50
N GLN A 197 -6.19 -10.90 -1.46
CA GLN A 197 -5.98 -9.82 -2.43
C GLN A 197 -5.90 -10.33 -3.87
N VAL A 198 -5.30 -11.48 -4.11
CA VAL A 198 -5.10 -11.98 -5.48
C VAL A 198 -6.08 -13.07 -5.90
N ALA A 199 -6.67 -13.83 -4.97
CA ALA A 199 -7.60 -14.92 -5.29
C ALA A 199 -8.96 -14.46 -5.83
N VAL A 200 -9.32 -13.20 -5.62
CA VAL A 200 -10.65 -12.65 -5.99
C VAL A 200 -10.79 -12.31 -7.47
N TYR A 201 -9.70 -12.10 -8.20
CA TYR A 201 -9.74 -11.55 -9.55
C TYR A 201 -10.43 -12.47 -10.57
N ASP A 202 -10.01 -13.73 -10.68
CA ASP A 202 -10.60 -14.66 -11.65
C ASP A 202 -12.08 -14.88 -11.40
N PRO A 203 -12.55 -15.13 -10.15
CA PRO A 203 -13.96 -15.25 -9.86
C PRO A 203 -14.78 -13.99 -10.13
N LEU A 204 -14.24 -12.80 -9.83
CA LEU A 204 -14.91 -11.53 -10.16
C LEU A 204 -15.03 -11.30 -11.67
N GLN A 205 -13.98 -11.64 -12.41
CA GLN A 205 -13.96 -11.50 -13.86
C GLN A 205 -14.90 -12.50 -14.56
N ALA A 206 -15.01 -13.73 -14.05
CA ALA A 206 -15.85 -14.76 -14.63
C ALA A 206 -17.34 -14.56 -14.35
N ALA A 207 -17.70 -13.87 -13.26
CA ALA A 207 -19.09 -13.68 -12.85
C ALA A 207 -19.79 -12.61 -13.68
N ARG A 208 -20.99 -12.94 -14.20
CA ARG A 208 -21.74 -12.09 -15.13
C ARG A 208 -22.56 -10.98 -14.45
N ASP A 209 -22.97 -11.21 -13.21
CA ASP A 209 -23.84 -10.30 -12.45
C ASP A 209 -23.43 -10.28 -10.97
N LEU A 210 -23.98 -9.33 -10.22
CA LEU A 210 -23.67 -9.14 -8.81
C LEU A 210 -23.98 -10.39 -7.96
N ALA A 211 -25.09 -11.07 -8.22
CA ALA A 211 -25.44 -12.27 -7.48
C ALA A 211 -24.43 -13.41 -7.74
N ALA A 212 -23.94 -13.54 -8.97
CA ALA A 212 -22.88 -14.48 -9.31
C ALA A 212 -21.56 -14.09 -8.64
N LYS A 213 -21.17 -12.81 -8.64
CA LYS A 213 -19.98 -12.29 -7.92
C LYS A 213 -20.06 -12.60 -6.43
N THR A 214 -21.18 -12.27 -5.79
CA THR A 214 -21.42 -12.56 -4.36
C THR A 214 -21.27 -14.06 -4.07
N ARG A 215 -21.84 -14.94 -4.89
CA ARG A 215 -21.68 -16.40 -4.73
C ARG A 215 -20.24 -16.84 -4.90
N ALA A 216 -19.52 -16.28 -5.88
CA ALA A 216 -18.13 -16.63 -6.17
C ALA A 216 -17.17 -16.22 -5.05
N MET A 217 -17.46 -15.15 -4.32
CA MET A 217 -16.63 -14.68 -3.20
C MET A 217 -16.76 -15.58 -1.95
N ARG A 218 -17.89 -16.26 -1.75
CA ARG A 218 -18.12 -17.07 -0.53
C ARG A 218 -17.02 -18.09 -0.23
N PRO A 219 -16.61 -18.97 -1.16
CA PRO A 219 -15.55 -19.94 -0.89
C PRO A 219 -14.20 -19.27 -0.61
N ILE A 220 -13.88 -18.16 -1.28
CA ILE A 220 -12.63 -17.42 -1.07
C ILE A 220 -12.59 -16.83 0.34
N LEU A 221 -13.67 -16.15 0.74
CA LEU A 221 -13.79 -15.60 2.10
C LEU A 221 -13.78 -16.70 3.17
N ALA A 222 -14.40 -17.84 2.91
CA ALA A 222 -14.35 -18.98 3.82
C ALA A 222 -12.93 -19.53 3.98
N THR A 223 -12.19 -19.67 2.88
CA THR A 223 -10.79 -20.10 2.88
C THR A 223 -9.90 -19.09 3.61
N TYR A 224 -10.06 -17.81 3.29
CA TYR A 224 -9.33 -16.72 3.94
C TYR A 224 -9.52 -16.72 5.47
N ARG A 225 -10.76 -16.85 5.94
CA ARG A 225 -11.07 -16.92 7.37
C ARG A 225 -10.51 -18.18 8.03
N CYS A 226 -10.46 -19.31 7.30
CA CYS A 226 -9.78 -20.51 7.75
C CYS A 226 -8.29 -20.24 7.95
N TYR A 227 -7.63 -19.57 7.01
CA TYR A 227 -6.22 -19.19 7.12
C TYR A 227 -5.96 -18.20 8.25
N LEU A 228 -6.86 -17.24 8.49
CA LEU A 228 -6.73 -16.34 9.65
C LEU A 228 -6.84 -17.11 10.99
N ALA A 229 -7.72 -18.10 11.07
CA ALA A 229 -7.90 -18.90 12.26
C ALA A 229 -6.73 -19.89 12.49
N GLN A 230 -6.23 -20.48 11.41
CA GLN A 230 -5.13 -21.46 11.37
C GLN A 230 -4.12 -21.06 10.29
N PRO A 231 -3.23 -20.08 10.58
CA PRO A 231 -2.30 -19.59 9.60
C PRO A 231 -1.39 -20.67 9.01
N PRO A 232 -1.19 -20.71 7.68
CA PRO A 232 -0.38 -21.73 7.01
C PRO A 232 1.12 -21.42 7.17
N VAL A 233 1.69 -21.73 8.32
CA VAL A 233 3.08 -21.38 8.70
C VAL A 233 4.16 -22.04 7.84
N GLU A 234 3.82 -23.10 7.12
CA GLU A 234 4.68 -23.77 6.16
C GLU A 234 4.90 -22.97 4.87
N TRP A 235 4.06 -22.02 4.59
CA TRP A 235 4.15 -21.21 3.38
C TRP A 235 5.03 -19.98 3.62
N THR A 236 6.13 -19.95 2.91
CA THR A 236 7.21 -18.99 3.16
C THR A 236 7.32 -17.90 2.10
N PHE A 237 6.70 -18.09 0.91
CA PHE A 237 6.68 -17.11 -0.16
C PHE A 237 5.28 -16.52 -0.30
N MET A 238 5.21 -15.22 -0.54
CA MET A 238 3.90 -14.59 -0.81
C MET A 238 3.28 -15.19 -2.08
N PRO A 239 1.95 -15.36 -2.10
CA PRO A 239 1.26 -15.96 -3.23
C PRO A 239 1.37 -15.04 -4.45
N LEU A 240 1.67 -15.61 -5.61
CA LEU A 240 1.70 -14.87 -6.86
C LEU A 240 0.29 -14.78 -7.48
N THR A 241 0.02 -13.66 -8.13
CA THR A 241 -1.26 -13.44 -8.83
C THR A 241 -1.53 -14.53 -9.86
N ALA A 242 -0.49 -14.97 -10.60
CA ALA A 242 -0.62 -16.03 -11.60
C ALA A 242 -0.94 -17.42 -11.03
N GLU A 243 -0.67 -17.67 -9.73
CA GLU A 243 -0.99 -18.93 -9.07
C GLU A 243 -2.46 -19.02 -8.66
N LEU A 244 -3.05 -17.90 -8.26
CA LEU A 244 -4.40 -17.86 -7.69
C LEU A 244 -5.45 -17.26 -8.66
N SER A 245 -5.02 -16.40 -9.58
CA SER A 245 -5.87 -15.78 -10.60
C SER A 245 -5.16 -15.77 -11.97
N PRO A 246 -4.89 -16.96 -12.56
CA PRO A 246 -4.10 -17.08 -13.80
C PRO A 246 -4.74 -16.41 -15.01
N VAL A 247 -6.08 -16.35 -15.09
CA VAL A 247 -6.78 -15.70 -16.20
C VAL A 247 -6.61 -14.19 -16.12
N PHE A 248 -6.72 -13.62 -14.92
CA PHE A 248 -6.45 -12.20 -14.70
C PHE A 248 -5.00 -11.85 -14.99
N ALA A 249 -4.05 -12.62 -14.48
CA ALA A 249 -2.63 -12.40 -14.70
C ALA A 249 -2.23 -12.48 -16.18
N ALA A 250 -2.83 -13.40 -16.93
CA ALA A 250 -2.61 -13.51 -18.39
C ALA A 250 -3.21 -12.33 -19.16
N ARG A 251 -4.34 -11.79 -18.70
CA ARG A 251 -5.04 -10.68 -19.35
C ARG A 251 -4.46 -9.30 -19.00
N TYR A 252 -3.98 -9.12 -17.78
CA TYR A 252 -3.45 -7.87 -17.23
C TYR A 252 -2.07 -8.09 -16.57
N PRO A 253 -1.06 -8.55 -17.35
CA PRO A 253 0.23 -8.96 -16.77
C PRO A 253 0.98 -7.82 -16.08
N GLU A 254 0.84 -6.59 -16.55
CA GLU A 254 1.49 -5.42 -15.93
C GLU A 254 0.95 -5.16 -14.52
N ILE A 255 -0.37 -5.22 -14.34
CA ILE A 255 -1.02 -5.04 -13.03
C ILE A 255 -0.68 -6.20 -12.10
N ALA A 256 -0.73 -7.44 -12.59
CA ALA A 256 -0.35 -8.61 -11.81
C ALA A 256 1.10 -8.51 -11.32
N ASN A 257 2.03 -8.08 -12.19
CA ASN A 257 3.43 -7.85 -11.79
C ASN A 257 3.58 -6.75 -10.73
N ILE A 258 2.81 -5.65 -10.84
CA ILE A 258 2.82 -4.59 -9.82
C ILE A 258 2.38 -5.14 -8.47
N PHE A 259 1.32 -5.95 -8.43
CA PHE A 259 0.82 -6.54 -7.19
C PHE A 259 1.79 -7.56 -6.59
N ASP A 260 2.36 -8.43 -7.41
CA ASP A 260 3.38 -9.38 -6.97
C ASP A 260 4.62 -8.65 -6.43
N ASN A 261 5.06 -7.59 -7.11
CA ASN A 261 6.16 -6.74 -6.67
C ASN A 261 5.85 -6.02 -5.35
N LEU A 262 4.61 -5.52 -5.17
CA LEU A 262 4.15 -4.91 -3.93
C LEU A 262 4.25 -5.89 -2.75
N HIS A 263 3.76 -7.12 -2.92
CA HIS A 263 3.79 -8.15 -1.89
C HIS A 263 5.22 -8.51 -1.49
N MET A 264 6.13 -8.60 -2.47
CA MET A 264 7.55 -8.83 -2.19
C MET A 264 8.23 -7.64 -1.52
N LEU A 265 7.81 -6.41 -1.85
CA LEU A 265 8.32 -5.21 -1.17
C LEU A 265 7.91 -5.20 0.32
N HIS A 266 6.68 -5.61 0.65
CA HIS A 266 6.23 -5.81 2.03
C HIS A 266 7.13 -6.80 2.77
N ASP A 267 7.44 -7.96 2.16
CA ASP A 267 8.35 -8.96 2.73
C ASP A 267 9.74 -8.39 3.01
N ASN A 268 10.33 -7.69 2.03
CA ASN A 268 11.67 -7.13 2.18
C ASN A 268 11.73 -6.08 3.30
N ILE A 269 10.73 -5.20 3.40
CA ILE A 269 10.67 -4.20 4.47
C ILE A 269 10.46 -4.86 5.82
N SER A 270 9.59 -5.86 5.92
CA SER A 270 9.40 -6.64 7.13
C SER A 270 10.70 -7.30 7.60
N ASP A 271 11.49 -7.85 6.67
CA ASP A 271 12.80 -8.44 6.95
C ASP A 271 13.78 -7.40 7.51
N ILE A 272 13.86 -6.21 6.91
CA ILE A 272 14.71 -5.11 7.40
C ILE A 272 14.31 -4.69 8.80
N LEU A 273 13.01 -4.49 9.04
CA LEU A 273 12.50 -4.05 10.34
C LEU A 273 12.74 -5.10 11.43
N ALA A 274 12.58 -6.38 11.12
CA ALA A 274 12.78 -7.50 12.04
C ALA A 274 14.26 -7.86 12.30
N SER A 275 15.18 -7.35 11.46
CA SER A 275 16.58 -7.80 11.48
C SER A 275 17.44 -7.09 12.53
N GLU A 276 18.23 -7.87 13.27
CA GLU A 276 19.32 -7.40 14.12
C GLU A 276 20.56 -6.99 13.33
N GLN A 277 20.68 -7.38 12.07
CA GLN A 277 21.77 -6.99 11.17
C GLN A 277 21.63 -5.56 10.67
N VAL A 278 20.44 -4.96 10.81
CA VAL A 278 20.14 -3.56 10.48
C VAL A 278 19.68 -2.86 11.77
N PRO A 279 20.59 -2.63 12.74
CA PRO A 279 20.18 -2.35 14.12
C PRO A 279 19.75 -0.90 14.38
N THR A 280 20.23 0.07 13.58
CA THR A 280 19.97 1.49 13.82
C THR A 280 18.84 2.03 12.97
N TRP A 281 18.22 3.10 13.42
CA TRP A 281 17.18 3.83 12.68
C TRP A 281 17.67 4.27 11.29
N ASP A 282 18.85 4.88 11.21
CA ASP A 282 19.41 5.37 9.95
C ASP A 282 19.78 4.22 9.01
N ALA A 283 20.31 3.11 9.54
CA ALA A 283 20.59 1.91 8.75
C ALA A 283 19.29 1.31 8.17
N LYS A 284 18.22 1.23 8.98
CA LYS A 284 16.91 0.76 8.51
C LYS A 284 16.36 1.67 7.41
N ARG A 285 16.38 3.00 7.60
CA ARG A 285 15.95 3.96 6.59
C ARG A 285 16.72 3.82 5.29
N THR A 286 18.03 3.80 5.37
CA THR A 286 18.91 3.67 4.20
C THR A 286 18.61 2.40 3.42
N GLU A 287 18.45 1.28 4.12
CA GLU A 287 18.20 0.01 3.50
C GLU A 287 16.79 -0.11 2.91
N ILE A 288 15.78 0.40 3.61
CA ILE A 288 14.39 0.47 3.08
C ILE A 288 14.39 1.29 1.78
N TYR A 289 15.02 2.46 1.74
CA TYR A 289 15.03 3.28 0.53
C TYR A 289 15.83 2.66 -0.60
N ARG A 290 16.91 1.93 -0.29
CA ARG A 290 17.67 1.18 -1.28
C ARG A 290 16.81 0.09 -1.95
N ILE A 291 16.02 -0.65 -1.13
CA ILE A 291 15.10 -1.67 -1.63
C ILE A 291 13.97 -1.02 -2.42
N VAL A 292 13.29 -0.02 -1.89
CA VAL A 292 12.19 0.68 -2.56
C VAL A 292 12.63 1.19 -3.93
N ASN A 293 13.84 1.76 -4.03
CA ASN A 293 14.39 2.23 -5.30
C ASN A 293 14.55 1.12 -6.35
N ALA A 294 14.78 -0.12 -5.94
CA ALA A 294 14.86 -1.26 -6.85
C ALA A 294 13.49 -1.63 -7.47
N TYR A 295 12.41 -1.23 -6.82
CA TYR A 295 11.04 -1.51 -7.28
C TYR A 295 10.42 -0.39 -8.12
N TYR A 296 11.05 0.81 -8.18
CA TYR A 296 10.47 1.90 -8.94
C TYR A 296 10.61 1.73 -10.45
N LEU A 297 9.70 2.41 -11.16
CA LEU A 297 9.86 2.66 -12.58
C LEU A 297 11.18 3.42 -12.77
N ALA A 298 12.07 2.89 -13.60
CA ALA A 298 13.13 3.73 -14.16
C ALA A 298 12.46 4.83 -14.97
N SER A 299 12.55 6.08 -14.51
CA SER A 299 12.04 7.20 -15.29
C SER A 299 12.72 7.21 -16.67
N ALA A 300 11.96 7.54 -17.71
CA ALA A 300 12.42 7.51 -19.10
C ALA A 300 13.66 8.41 -19.34
N ASP A 301 13.93 9.36 -18.45
CA ASP A 301 15.03 10.31 -18.46
C ASP A 301 16.20 9.93 -17.52
N GLY A 302 16.15 8.75 -16.91
CA GLY A 302 17.17 8.28 -15.94
C GLY A 302 17.15 9.05 -14.60
N LYS A 303 16.20 9.95 -14.40
CA LYS A 303 16.00 10.65 -13.14
C LYS A 303 15.02 9.86 -12.30
N ASN A 304 15.55 9.06 -11.37
CA ASN A 304 14.73 8.51 -10.31
C ASN A 304 14.34 9.68 -9.38
N PRO A 305 13.05 10.06 -9.25
CA PRO A 305 12.64 11.17 -8.40
C PRO A 305 12.98 10.96 -6.91
N MET A 306 13.38 9.75 -6.54
CA MET A 306 13.81 9.39 -5.18
C MET A 306 15.32 9.55 -4.95
N VAL A 307 16.11 9.88 -5.97
CA VAL A 307 17.53 10.25 -5.84
C VAL A 307 17.69 11.72 -5.43
N VAL A 308 16.60 12.43 -5.23
CA VAL A 308 16.68 13.82 -4.71
C VAL A 308 17.12 13.77 -3.26
N ASN A 309 18.41 14.02 -3.08
CA ASN A 309 19.15 14.44 -1.89
C ASN A 309 18.48 14.21 -0.54
N ASP A 310 18.98 13.22 0.20
CA ASP A 310 18.78 13.06 1.65
C ASP A 310 19.25 14.27 2.49
N GLN A 311 19.76 15.32 1.88
CA GLN A 311 20.30 16.49 2.57
C GLN A 311 19.27 17.57 2.90
N GLU A 312 18.04 17.50 2.41
CA GLU A 312 17.05 18.58 2.60
C GLU A 312 16.09 18.38 3.80
N HIS A 313 16.22 17.33 4.59
CA HIS A 313 15.32 17.07 5.73
C HIS A 313 16.00 16.96 7.10
N HIS A 314 17.09 17.68 7.29
CA HIS A 314 17.65 17.95 8.61
C HIS A 314 17.19 19.32 9.13
N HIS A 315 15.89 19.48 9.34
CA HIS A 315 15.36 20.57 10.16
C HIS A 315 14.20 20.08 11.02
#